data_9ccbdb63d5bf79220af6166dd2f5d4d3
#
_entry.id   9ccbdb63d5bf79220af6166dd2f5d4d3
#
_cell.length_a   1.000
_cell.length_b   1.000
_cell.length_c   1.000
_cell.angle_alpha   90.00
_cell.angle_beta   90.00
_cell.angle_gamma   90.00
#
_symmetry.space_group_name_H-M   'P 1'
#
loop_
_entity.id
_entity.type
_entity.pdbx_description
1 polymer ?
#
loop_
_entity_poly.entity_id
_entity_poly.type
_entity_poly.pdbx_seq_one_letter_code
_entity_poly.pdbx_strand_id
1 'polypeptide(L)'
;MATNAPLSEFALFRNLPEELLNKVTALGEEVIYSEGDFIFREGDQADKLHFLLVGEVVLKVKLTSRPESITVSAVSQQYESFGWSGIVPPYHYTASAVCTADCKVLTIPGEGFMKLLEKNTAAGFIVMRRLTELVASRLRNSRQALLKTL
;
A
#
# COMPACT_ATOMS: atom_id res chain seq x y z
N MET A 1 -12.27 1.11 -12.12
CA MET A 1 -12.46 2.44 -12.72
C MET A 1 -11.12 3.10 -12.96
N ALA A 2 -10.91 3.70 -14.12
CA ALA A 2 -9.66 4.40 -14.43
C ALA A 2 -9.41 5.53 -13.42
N THR A 3 -8.16 5.96 -13.30
CA THR A 3 -7.79 6.99 -12.34
C THR A 3 -7.31 8.27 -13.03
N ASN A 4 -7.63 9.40 -12.40
CA ASN A 4 -7.07 10.70 -12.73
C ASN A 4 -6.21 11.22 -11.56
N ALA A 5 -5.85 10.35 -10.62
CA ALA A 5 -5.06 10.75 -9.47
C ALA A 5 -3.70 11.32 -9.92
N PRO A 6 -3.25 12.43 -9.29
CA PRO A 6 -2.00 13.09 -9.69
C PRO A 6 -0.79 12.34 -9.11
N LEU A 7 -0.31 11.33 -9.81
CA LEU A 7 0.80 10.49 -9.33
C LEU A 7 2.07 11.29 -9.00
N SER A 8 2.29 12.41 -9.69
CA SER A 8 3.43 13.28 -9.39
C SER A 8 3.44 13.85 -7.97
N GLU A 9 2.28 13.86 -7.31
CA GLU A 9 2.15 14.34 -5.93
C GLU A 9 2.30 13.22 -4.89
N PHE A 10 2.37 11.96 -5.34
CA PHE A 10 2.58 10.83 -4.42
C PHE A 10 4.06 10.84 -3.99
N ALA A 11 4.30 10.68 -2.69
CA ALA A 11 5.66 10.66 -2.16
C ALA A 11 6.55 9.64 -2.88
N LEU A 12 5.97 8.49 -3.23
CA LEU A 12 6.69 7.40 -3.90
C LEU A 12 7.11 7.77 -5.32
N PHE A 13 6.37 8.64 -5.99
CA PHE A 13 6.53 8.95 -7.42
C PHE A 13 7.02 10.36 -7.70
N ARG A 14 7.34 11.13 -6.68
CA ARG A 14 7.72 12.53 -6.84
C ARG A 14 8.98 12.66 -7.69
N ASN A 15 8.96 13.61 -8.64
CA ASN A 15 10.08 13.92 -9.53
C ASN A 15 10.52 12.78 -10.45
N LEU A 16 9.62 11.85 -10.77
CA LEU A 16 9.88 10.81 -11.76
C LEU A 16 9.44 11.28 -13.15
N PRO A 17 9.99 10.67 -14.22
CA PRO A 17 9.63 11.06 -15.59
C PRO A 17 8.11 10.93 -15.83
N GLU A 18 7.53 11.95 -16.46
CA GLU A 18 6.11 12.00 -16.76
C GLU A 18 5.66 10.80 -17.60
N GLU A 19 6.48 10.39 -18.57
CA GLU A 19 6.17 9.23 -19.42
C GLU A 19 5.98 7.96 -18.58
N LEU A 20 6.85 7.74 -17.59
CA LEU A 20 6.72 6.60 -16.68
C LEU A 20 5.45 6.72 -15.86
N LEU A 21 5.18 7.90 -15.30
CA LEU A 21 3.97 8.11 -14.48
C LEU A 21 2.70 7.88 -15.28
N ASN A 22 2.69 8.26 -16.56
CA ASN A 22 1.53 7.99 -17.42
C ASN A 22 1.31 6.49 -17.60
N LYS A 23 2.37 5.72 -17.73
CA LYS A 23 2.27 4.25 -17.84
C LYS A 23 1.79 3.62 -16.54
N VAL A 24 2.24 4.12 -15.40
CA VAL A 24 1.76 3.65 -14.10
C VAL A 24 0.28 3.99 -13.93
N THR A 25 -0.11 5.20 -14.29
CA THR A 25 -1.53 5.63 -14.24
C THR A 25 -2.42 4.69 -15.06
N ALA A 26 -1.95 4.28 -16.24
CA ALA A 26 -2.72 3.38 -17.10
C ALA A 26 -2.95 2.01 -16.48
N LEU A 27 -2.09 1.57 -15.55
CA LEU A 27 -2.26 0.32 -14.82
C LEU A 27 -3.23 0.47 -13.64
N GLY A 28 -3.45 1.68 -13.17
CA GLY A 28 -4.19 1.94 -11.95
C GLY A 28 -5.69 1.81 -12.10
N GLU A 29 -6.34 1.41 -11.03
CA GLU A 29 -7.78 1.30 -10.93
C GLU A 29 -8.24 1.85 -9.60
N GLU A 30 -9.29 2.69 -9.61
CA GLU A 30 -9.87 3.22 -8.38
C GLU A 30 -10.98 2.31 -7.90
N VAL A 31 -10.95 1.97 -6.62
CA VAL A 31 -11.96 1.12 -5.98
C VAL A 31 -12.52 1.86 -4.78
N ILE A 32 -13.84 1.79 -4.62
CA ILE A 32 -14.56 2.41 -3.52
C ILE A 32 -14.92 1.35 -2.49
N TYR A 33 -14.66 1.66 -1.23
CA TYR A 33 -14.98 0.78 -0.10
C TYR A 33 -15.82 1.56 0.91
N SER A 34 -16.70 0.83 1.60
CA SER A 34 -17.48 1.39 2.71
C SER A 34 -16.73 1.18 4.03
N GLU A 35 -17.05 2.02 5.02
CA GLU A 35 -16.55 1.83 6.38
C GLU A 35 -16.81 0.39 6.84
N GLY A 36 -15.78 -0.23 7.40
CA GLY A 36 -15.84 -1.62 7.86
C GLY A 36 -15.40 -2.66 6.83
N ASP A 37 -15.30 -2.29 5.57
CA ASP A 37 -14.86 -3.24 4.54
C ASP A 37 -13.39 -3.61 4.72
N PHE A 38 -13.07 -4.85 4.35
CA PHE A 38 -11.70 -5.31 4.21
C PHE A 38 -11.24 -5.04 2.77
N ILE A 39 -10.12 -4.38 2.61
CA ILE A 39 -9.47 -4.23 1.29
C ILE A 39 -8.75 -5.52 0.96
N PHE A 40 -8.08 -6.10 1.94
CA PHE A 40 -7.50 -7.44 1.87
C PHE A 40 -7.37 -8.00 3.28
N ARG A 41 -7.17 -9.32 3.37
CA ARG A 41 -7.06 -10.03 4.65
C ARG A 41 -5.65 -10.62 4.79
N GLU A 42 -5.19 -10.66 6.02
CA GLU A 42 -3.93 -11.32 6.37
C GLU A 42 -3.93 -12.74 5.82
N GLY A 43 -2.85 -13.12 5.12
CA GLY A 43 -2.71 -14.43 4.52
C GLY A 43 -3.22 -14.55 3.09
N ASP A 44 -4.03 -13.59 2.61
CA ASP A 44 -4.49 -13.61 1.22
C ASP A 44 -3.34 -13.47 0.25
N GLN A 45 -3.46 -14.07 -0.93
CA GLN A 45 -2.51 -13.86 -2.00
C GLN A 45 -2.51 -12.37 -2.38
N ALA A 46 -1.31 -11.80 -2.50
CA ALA A 46 -1.13 -10.38 -2.80
C ALA A 46 -0.60 -10.21 -4.22
N ASP A 47 -1.32 -9.44 -5.03
CA ASP A 47 -0.96 -9.16 -6.42
C ASP A 47 -1.07 -7.66 -6.77
N LYS A 48 -1.39 -6.83 -5.78
CA LYS A 48 -1.61 -5.39 -6.00
C LYS A 48 -0.94 -4.55 -4.93
N LEU A 49 -0.50 -3.36 -5.35
CA LEU A 49 -0.05 -2.30 -4.47
C LEU A 49 -1.17 -1.27 -4.37
N HIS A 50 -1.36 -0.69 -3.20
CA HIS A 50 -2.49 0.20 -2.93
C HIS A 50 -2.02 1.57 -2.46
N PHE A 51 -2.81 2.59 -2.81
CA PHE A 51 -2.61 3.98 -2.36
C PHE A 51 -3.95 4.54 -1.89
N LEU A 52 -3.93 5.20 -0.75
CA LEU A 52 -5.14 5.82 -0.21
C LEU A 52 -5.42 7.13 -0.95
N LEU A 53 -6.62 7.27 -1.52
CA LEU A 53 -7.06 8.53 -2.13
C LEU A 53 -7.96 9.32 -1.20
N VAL A 54 -8.90 8.66 -0.53
CA VAL A 54 -9.83 9.27 0.42
C VAL A 54 -10.09 8.29 1.55
N GLY A 55 -10.20 8.77 2.77
CA GLY A 55 -10.61 7.97 3.92
C GLY A 55 -9.47 7.60 4.84
N GLU A 56 -9.64 6.51 5.55
CA GLU A 56 -8.64 5.97 6.48
C GLU A 56 -8.69 4.45 6.49
N VAL A 57 -7.53 3.84 6.51
CA VAL A 57 -7.36 2.37 6.57
C VAL A 57 -6.48 2.05 7.76
N VAL A 58 -6.84 1.02 8.52
CA VAL A 58 -5.97 0.47 9.56
C VAL A 58 -5.47 -0.89 9.14
N LEU A 59 -4.23 -1.18 9.51
CA LEU A 59 -3.60 -2.49 9.27
C LEU A 59 -3.63 -3.27 10.58
N LYS A 60 -4.20 -4.47 10.55
CA LYS A 60 -4.40 -5.31 11.72
C LYS A 60 -3.73 -6.66 11.55
N VAL A 61 -3.18 -7.18 12.63
CA VAL A 61 -2.55 -8.49 12.69
C VAL A 61 -3.21 -9.30 13.79
N LYS A 62 -3.51 -10.57 13.52
CA LYS A 62 -4.06 -11.49 14.52
C LYS A 62 -2.98 -11.86 15.53
N LEU A 63 -3.38 -11.95 16.79
CA LEU A 63 -2.50 -12.47 17.83
C LEU A 63 -2.50 -14.00 17.76
N THR A 64 -1.33 -14.61 17.93
CA THR A 64 -1.20 -16.07 17.85
C THR A 64 -1.78 -16.79 19.07
N SER A 65 -1.85 -16.09 20.22
CA SER A 65 -2.27 -16.67 21.48
C SER A 65 -3.71 -16.33 21.87
N ARG A 66 -4.37 -15.45 21.12
CA ARG A 66 -5.72 -14.97 21.42
C ARG A 66 -6.47 -14.71 20.11
N PRO A 67 -7.82 -14.75 20.13
CA PRO A 67 -8.61 -14.50 18.91
C PRO A 67 -8.62 -13.05 18.44
N GLU A 68 -8.19 -12.12 19.31
CA GLU A 68 -8.18 -10.69 18.94
C GLU A 68 -7.13 -10.38 17.89
N SER A 69 -7.36 -9.30 17.16
CA SER A 69 -6.36 -8.68 16.30
C SER A 69 -5.99 -7.33 16.88
N ILE A 70 -4.76 -6.88 16.59
CA ILE A 70 -4.30 -5.56 17.00
C ILE A 70 -4.02 -4.69 15.80
N THR A 71 -4.27 -3.39 15.93
CA THR A 71 -3.91 -2.41 14.93
C THR A 71 -2.41 -2.12 15.05
N VAL A 72 -1.67 -2.40 14.00
CA VAL A 72 -0.21 -2.17 13.99
C VAL A 72 0.18 -0.93 13.22
N SER A 73 -0.71 -0.39 12.38
CA SER A 73 -0.45 0.82 11.61
C SER A 73 -1.76 1.42 11.14
N ALA A 74 -1.76 2.73 10.87
CA ALA A 74 -2.88 3.42 10.25
C ALA A 74 -2.38 4.15 9.00
N VAL A 75 -3.18 4.11 7.95
CA VAL A 75 -2.95 4.82 6.70
C VAL A 75 -4.03 5.88 6.59
N SER A 76 -3.66 7.14 6.84
CA SER A 76 -4.63 8.23 6.91
C SER A 76 -4.26 9.43 6.02
N GLN A 77 -3.05 9.46 5.50
CA GLN A 77 -2.62 10.56 4.65
C GLN A 77 -2.93 10.25 3.19
N GLN A 78 -3.40 11.26 2.48
CA GLN A 78 -3.69 11.14 1.06
C GLN A 78 -2.45 10.68 0.30
N TYR A 79 -2.63 9.71 -0.61
CA TYR A 79 -1.61 9.11 -1.47
C TYR A 79 -0.60 8.20 -0.75
N GLU A 80 -0.81 7.94 0.52
CA GLU A 80 0.04 7.01 1.27
C GLU A 80 -0.13 5.58 0.74
N SER A 81 0.99 4.87 0.57
CA SER A 81 0.98 3.50 0.04
C SER A 81 0.83 2.45 1.14
N PHE A 82 0.23 1.32 0.78
CA PHE A 82 0.13 0.15 1.65
C PHE A 82 -0.06 -1.12 0.82
N GLY A 83 0.09 -2.27 1.44
CA GLY A 83 -0.07 -3.55 0.75
C GLY A 83 1.10 -3.90 -0.15
N TRP A 84 2.33 -3.63 0.28
CA TRP A 84 3.54 -3.86 -0.53
C TRP A 84 3.81 -5.32 -0.84
N SER A 85 3.16 -6.25 -0.15
CA SER A 85 3.29 -7.68 -0.44
C SER A 85 2.88 -8.01 -1.86
N GLY A 86 2.13 -7.14 -2.53
CA GLY A 86 1.78 -7.29 -3.93
C GLY A 86 2.98 -7.22 -4.89
N ILE A 87 4.12 -6.69 -4.42
CA ILE A 87 5.33 -6.55 -5.24
C ILE A 87 6.54 -7.26 -4.62
N VAL A 88 6.36 -7.96 -3.50
CA VAL A 88 7.46 -8.63 -2.77
C VAL A 88 7.10 -10.09 -2.50
N PRO A 89 7.97 -11.05 -2.88
CA PRO A 89 7.74 -12.45 -2.51
C PRO A 89 7.68 -12.61 -0.98
N PRO A 90 6.89 -13.54 -0.46
CA PRO A 90 6.13 -14.60 -1.14
C PRO A 90 4.73 -14.21 -1.62
N TYR A 91 4.43 -12.93 -1.77
CA TYR A 91 3.17 -12.42 -2.33
C TYR A 91 1.94 -12.84 -1.53
N HIS A 92 2.00 -12.70 -0.23
CA HIS A 92 0.88 -12.87 0.67
C HIS A 92 0.84 -11.68 1.64
N TYR A 93 -0.36 -11.13 1.85
CA TYR A 93 -0.51 -10.01 2.77
C TYR A 93 -0.18 -10.43 4.19
N THR A 94 0.61 -9.62 4.88
CA THR A 94 1.06 -9.90 6.26
C THR A 94 0.19 -9.24 7.32
N ALA A 95 -0.81 -8.49 6.89
CA ALA A 95 -1.78 -7.83 7.75
C ALA A 95 -3.10 -7.71 7.00
N SER A 96 -4.19 -7.52 7.70
CA SER A 96 -5.47 -7.17 7.10
C SER A 96 -5.59 -5.66 7.00
N ALA A 97 -6.15 -5.15 5.90
CA ALA A 97 -6.43 -3.72 5.72
C ALA A 97 -7.93 -3.50 5.82
N VAL A 98 -8.35 -2.70 6.78
CA VAL A 98 -9.76 -2.46 7.10
C VAL A 98 -10.04 -0.96 7.01
N CYS A 99 -11.13 -0.59 6.33
CA CYS A 99 -11.55 0.80 6.23
C CYS A 99 -12.24 1.24 7.52
N THR A 100 -11.75 2.33 8.13
CA THR A 100 -12.38 2.93 9.31
C THR A 100 -13.28 4.10 8.96
N ALA A 101 -13.38 4.40 7.67
CA ALA A 101 -14.28 5.39 7.06
C ALA A 101 -14.56 4.92 5.65
N ASP A 102 -15.47 5.57 4.94
CA ASP A 102 -15.64 5.31 3.51
C ASP A 102 -14.34 5.68 2.80
N CYS A 103 -13.84 4.81 1.94
CA CYS A 103 -12.55 4.96 1.32
C CYS A 103 -12.61 4.90 -0.20
N LYS A 104 -11.69 5.62 -0.83
CA LYS A 104 -11.36 5.43 -2.23
C LYS A 104 -9.87 5.08 -2.28
N VAL A 105 -9.54 4.00 -2.98
CA VAL A 105 -8.18 3.45 -3.03
C VAL A 105 -7.78 3.27 -4.48
N LEU A 106 -6.57 3.69 -4.80
CA LEU A 106 -5.96 3.40 -6.09
C LEU A 106 -5.20 2.08 -5.96
N THR A 107 -5.52 1.11 -6.80
CA THR A 107 -4.80 -0.18 -6.82
C THR A 107 -4.03 -0.31 -8.12
N ILE A 108 -2.81 -0.83 -8.04
CA ILE A 108 -1.93 -1.02 -9.18
C ILE A 108 -1.47 -2.48 -9.18
N PRO A 109 -1.63 -3.21 -10.32
CA PRO A 109 -1.14 -4.58 -10.41
C PRO A 109 0.37 -4.63 -10.17
N GLY A 110 0.79 -5.45 -9.22
CA GLY A 110 2.19 -5.51 -8.80
C GLY A 110 3.12 -5.98 -9.90
N GLU A 111 2.71 -7.00 -10.67
CA GLU A 111 3.53 -7.53 -11.76
C GLU A 111 3.78 -6.48 -12.84
N GLY A 112 2.73 -5.79 -13.27
CA GLY A 112 2.85 -4.74 -14.29
C GLY A 112 3.69 -3.58 -13.80
N PHE A 113 3.51 -3.19 -12.54
CA PHE A 113 4.28 -2.12 -11.93
C PHE A 113 5.78 -2.47 -11.89
N MET A 114 6.12 -3.67 -11.43
CA MET A 114 7.53 -4.10 -11.36
C MET A 114 8.17 -4.18 -12.75
N LYS A 115 7.42 -4.62 -13.75
CA LYS A 115 7.93 -4.65 -15.14
C LYS A 115 8.28 -3.25 -15.64
N LEU A 116 7.46 -2.24 -15.31
CA LEU A 116 7.75 -0.86 -15.67
C LEU A 116 9.04 -0.36 -15.00
N LEU A 117 9.23 -0.69 -13.72
CA LEU A 117 10.43 -0.30 -13.00
C LEU A 117 11.68 -0.99 -13.53
N GLU A 118 11.56 -2.25 -13.95
CA GLU A 118 12.68 -2.99 -14.54
C GLU A 118 13.13 -2.39 -15.86
N LYS A 119 12.22 -1.80 -16.61
CA LYS A 119 12.53 -1.11 -17.88
C LYS A 119 13.02 0.33 -17.67
N ASN A 120 12.84 0.88 -16.49
CA ASN A 120 13.23 2.23 -16.13
C ASN A 120 14.04 2.18 -14.83
N THR A 121 15.22 1.57 -14.91
CA THR A 121 15.97 1.19 -13.71
C THR A 121 16.37 2.35 -12.82
N ALA A 122 16.67 3.51 -13.36
CA ALA A 122 17.02 4.69 -12.57
C ALA A 122 15.81 5.12 -11.71
N ALA A 123 14.64 5.21 -12.30
CA ALA A 123 13.40 5.52 -11.57
C ALA A 123 13.03 4.38 -10.64
N GLY A 124 13.22 3.13 -11.07
CA GLY A 124 12.97 1.95 -10.25
C GLY A 124 13.80 1.94 -8.98
N PHE A 125 15.06 2.30 -9.07
CA PHE A 125 15.92 2.42 -7.90
C PHE A 125 15.39 3.46 -6.92
N ILE A 126 14.99 4.63 -7.42
CA ILE A 126 14.43 5.70 -6.59
C ILE A 126 13.16 5.23 -5.88
N VAL A 127 12.25 4.58 -6.62
CA VAL A 127 11.00 4.07 -6.05
C VAL A 127 11.28 3.04 -4.97
N MET A 128 12.16 2.08 -5.24
CA MET A 128 12.49 1.04 -4.27
C MET A 128 13.16 1.61 -3.02
N ARG A 129 14.03 2.60 -3.17
CA ARG A 129 14.64 3.27 -2.04
C ARG A 129 13.61 3.97 -1.16
N ARG A 130 12.69 4.70 -1.78
CA ARG A 130 11.59 5.38 -1.07
C ARG A 130 10.68 4.37 -0.37
N LEU A 131 10.38 3.28 -1.06
CA LEU A 131 9.58 2.21 -0.48
C LEU A 131 10.25 1.59 0.74
N THR A 132 11.56 1.38 0.67
CA THR A 132 12.34 0.86 1.79
C THR A 132 12.26 1.80 3.00
N GLU A 133 12.30 3.10 2.78
CA GLU A 133 12.13 4.09 3.86
C GLU A 133 10.74 3.99 4.49
N LEU A 134 9.70 3.82 3.68
CA LEU A 134 8.34 3.66 4.18
C LEU A 134 8.18 2.37 4.97
N VAL A 135 8.71 1.28 4.47
CA VAL A 135 8.67 -0.03 5.15
C VAL A 135 9.38 0.06 6.50
N ALA A 136 10.55 0.68 6.53
CA ALA A 136 11.30 0.86 7.78
C ALA A 136 10.51 1.69 8.79
N SER A 137 9.85 2.74 8.33
CA SER A 137 9.01 3.59 9.19
C SER A 137 7.84 2.79 9.78
N ARG A 138 7.17 2.00 8.95
CA ARG A 138 6.03 1.17 9.41
C ARG A 138 6.47 0.06 10.35
N LEU A 139 7.66 -0.49 10.12
CA LEU A 139 8.21 -1.49 11.04
C LEU A 139 8.43 -0.90 12.43
N ARG A 140 8.96 0.32 12.51
CA ARG A 140 9.11 1.02 13.78
C ARG A 140 7.76 1.26 14.44
N ASN A 141 6.76 1.70 13.69
CA ASN A 141 5.41 1.97 14.20
C ASN A 141 4.74 0.69 14.70
N SER A 142 4.87 -0.40 13.94
CA SER A 142 4.31 -1.70 14.32
C SER A 142 4.95 -2.22 15.59
N ARG A 143 6.26 -2.05 15.73
CA ARG A 143 7.00 -2.48 16.91
C ARG A 143 6.52 -1.73 18.15
N GLN A 144 6.33 -0.41 18.02
CA GLN A 144 5.80 0.40 19.12
C GLN A 144 4.39 -0.01 19.51
N ALA A 145 3.54 -0.30 18.54
CA ALA A 145 2.18 -0.77 18.78
C ALA A 145 2.16 -2.09 19.56
N LEU A 146 3.04 -3.02 19.17
CA LEU A 146 3.17 -4.30 19.86
C LEU A 146 3.66 -4.13 21.29
N LEU A 147 4.65 -3.25 21.50
CA LEU A 147 5.17 -2.99 22.84
C LEU A 147 4.11 -2.40 23.77
N LYS A 148 3.21 -1.57 23.27
CA LYS A 148 2.11 -1.01 24.07
C LYS A 148 1.07 -2.07 24.44
N THR A 149 1.05 -3.19 23.75
CA THR A 149 0.08 -4.28 23.99
C THR A 149 0.54 -5.23 25.11
N LEU A 150 1.82 -5.20 25.44
CA LEU A 150 2.43 -6.07 26.45
C LEU A 150 2.28 -5.46 27.89
#